data_ebd5cc9d9477af399ea779a0238edcc0
#
_entry.id   ebd5cc9d9477af399ea779a0238edcc0
#
_cell.length_a   1.000
_cell.length_b   1.000
_cell.length_c   1.000
_cell.angle_alpha   90.00
_cell.angle_beta   90.00
_cell.angle_gamma   90.00
#
_symmetry.space_group_name_H-M   'P 1'
#
loop_
_entity.id
_entity.type
_entity.pdbx_description
1 polymer ?
#
loop_
_entity_poly.entity_id
_entity_poly.type
_entity_poly.pdbx_seq_one_letter_code
_entity_poly.pdbx_strand_id
1 'polypeptide(L)'
;MKRAIWFAFLSALLAAPSWLVAQESHADYDHGSVGIFADYFRFAPTGSSHTNFVGFGARAGFNANRYVSLEGEMNYDFERNFTTTTTNGASTSFTTTRLRPLTGLFGPKFQTPGPFKFFVTGKVGFVNFTETRAAVTPGTVGNAISGVGGPGTHFAVYPGAGIEGFWGVFGLRAEVGDQVYFSNGSHNNLRVTFGPQFRF
;
A
#
# COMPACT_ATOMS: atom_id res chain seq x y z
N MET A 1 13.81 11.31 -21.48
CA MET A 1 12.94 12.33 -20.87
C MET A 1 12.10 11.81 -19.68
N LYS A 2 11.71 10.53 -19.58
CA LYS A 2 10.89 10.02 -18.46
C LYS A 2 11.61 9.94 -17.09
N ARG A 3 12.94 9.83 -17.04
CA ARG A 3 13.71 9.75 -15.78
C ARG A 3 13.91 11.11 -15.08
N ALA A 4 13.85 12.22 -15.81
CA ALA A 4 14.02 13.56 -15.24
C ALA A 4 12.80 14.02 -14.40
N ILE A 5 11.61 13.53 -14.73
CA ILE A 5 10.36 13.89 -14.03
C ILE A 5 10.33 13.32 -12.62
N TRP A 6 10.88 12.12 -12.41
CA TRP A 6 10.94 11.48 -11.09
C TRP A 6 11.89 12.19 -10.11
N PHE A 7 13.03 12.69 -10.61
CA PHE A 7 13.95 13.47 -9.78
C PHE A 7 13.38 14.85 -9.41
N ALA A 8 12.60 15.48 -10.27
CA ALA A 8 11.93 16.75 -9.98
C ALA A 8 10.83 16.59 -8.91
N PHE A 9 10.10 15.46 -8.91
CA PHE A 9 9.09 15.18 -7.87
C PHE A 9 9.72 14.89 -6.52
N LEU A 10 10.83 14.15 -6.48
CA LEU A 10 11.54 13.83 -5.23
C LEU A 10 12.22 15.07 -4.62
N SER A 11 12.77 15.96 -5.44
CA SER A 11 13.37 17.22 -4.95
C SER A 11 12.33 18.25 -4.50
N ALA A 12 11.13 18.27 -5.10
CA ALA A 12 10.03 19.10 -4.63
C ALA A 12 9.48 18.67 -3.26
N LEU A 13 9.49 17.35 -2.98
CA LEU A 13 9.07 16.81 -1.70
C LEU A 13 10.07 17.13 -0.56
N LEU A 14 11.37 17.23 -0.89
CA LEU A 14 12.43 17.57 0.07
C LEU A 14 12.56 19.08 0.32
N ALA A 15 12.05 19.93 -0.57
CA ALA A 15 12.08 21.39 -0.43
C ALA A 15 10.88 21.97 0.34
N ALA A 16 9.84 21.18 0.59
CA ALA A 16 8.61 21.62 1.25
C ALA A 16 8.70 21.93 2.77
N PRO A 17 9.67 21.40 3.56
CA PRO A 17 9.63 21.61 5.00
C PRO A 17 9.93 23.04 5.48
N SER A 18 10.60 23.87 4.70
CA SER A 18 11.04 25.20 5.16
C SER A 18 9.95 26.27 5.22
N TRP A 19 8.80 26.04 4.58
CA TRP A 19 7.68 26.99 4.56
C TRP A 19 6.62 26.70 5.63
N LEU A 20 6.65 25.52 6.24
CA LEU A 20 5.70 25.09 7.26
C LEU A 20 6.11 25.49 8.70
N VAL A 21 7.36 25.97 8.89
CA VAL A 21 7.88 26.33 10.23
C VAL A 21 7.49 27.76 10.64
N ALA A 22 6.86 28.56 9.79
CA ALA A 22 6.62 29.99 10.00
C ALA A 22 5.25 30.36 10.57
N GLN A 23 4.42 29.40 10.96
CA GLN A 23 3.16 29.69 11.67
C GLN A 23 3.16 29.01 13.05
N GLU A 24 3.79 29.66 14.03
CA GLU A 24 3.47 29.49 15.44
C GLU A 24 2.06 30.06 15.72
N SER A 25 1.04 29.35 15.33
CA SER A 25 -0.22 29.41 15.99
C SER A 25 -0.24 28.34 17.06
N HIS A 26 -0.62 28.64 18.30
CA HIS A 26 -0.82 27.72 19.40
C HIS A 26 -1.85 26.64 19.08
N ALA A 27 -1.56 25.78 18.12
CA ALA A 27 -2.35 24.59 17.88
C ALA A 27 -1.90 23.54 18.90
N ASP A 28 -2.80 23.14 19.79
CA ASP A 28 -2.59 22.12 20.82
C ASP A 28 -2.49 20.69 20.22
N TYR A 29 -2.00 20.59 18.97
CA TYR A 29 -1.80 19.32 18.25
C TYR A 29 -0.76 19.45 17.13
N ASP A 30 -0.11 18.32 16.80
CA ASP A 30 0.86 18.26 15.70
C ASP A 30 0.17 18.49 14.35
N HIS A 31 0.76 19.29 13.47
CA HIS A 31 0.17 19.64 12.17
C HIS A 31 0.23 18.53 11.16
N GLY A 32 1.24 17.65 11.25
CA GLY A 32 1.40 16.58 10.31
C GLY A 32 2.30 15.46 10.78
N SER A 33 2.37 14.44 9.93
CA SER A 33 3.28 13.31 10.15
C SER A 33 3.77 12.76 8.81
N VAL A 34 4.97 12.22 8.83
CA VAL A 34 5.54 11.46 7.73
C VAL A 34 6.14 10.17 8.27
N GLY A 35 6.07 9.10 7.51
CA GLY A 35 6.62 7.82 7.95
C GLY A 35 6.89 6.87 6.81
N ILE A 36 7.68 5.87 7.12
CA ILE A 36 7.90 4.71 6.26
C ILE A 36 7.38 3.47 6.99
N PHE A 37 7.02 2.46 6.25
CA PHE A 37 6.51 1.22 6.86
C PHE A 37 6.89 -0.01 6.04
N ALA A 38 7.03 -1.14 6.73
CA ALA A 38 6.98 -2.45 6.15
C ALA A 38 5.52 -2.83 5.91
N ASP A 39 5.25 -3.47 4.78
CA ASP A 39 3.92 -3.93 4.37
C ASP A 39 3.89 -5.44 4.26
N TYR A 40 2.86 -6.04 4.83
CA TYR A 40 2.49 -7.43 4.63
C TYR A 40 1.09 -7.48 4.02
N PHE A 41 1.01 -8.00 2.81
CA PHE A 41 -0.21 -8.09 2.04
C PHE A 41 -0.54 -9.55 1.75
N ARG A 42 -1.62 -10.07 2.37
CA ARG A 42 -2.10 -11.42 2.12
C ARG A 42 -3.10 -11.40 0.98
N PHE A 43 -2.62 -11.71 -0.19
CA PHE A 43 -3.39 -11.77 -1.41
C PHE A 43 -4.18 -13.07 -1.49
N ALA A 44 -5.50 -12.95 -1.65
CA ALA A 44 -6.45 -14.06 -1.66
C ALA A 44 -7.27 -14.07 -2.97
N PRO A 45 -6.69 -14.46 -4.11
CA PRO A 45 -7.41 -14.51 -5.38
C PRO A 45 -8.48 -15.59 -5.33
N THR A 46 -9.63 -15.32 -5.97
CA THR A 46 -10.75 -16.26 -6.02
C THR A 46 -10.33 -17.58 -6.70
N GLY A 47 -10.51 -18.70 -6.00
CA GLY A 47 -10.24 -20.03 -6.54
C GLY A 47 -8.77 -20.47 -6.54
N SER A 48 -7.87 -19.73 -5.88
CA SER A 48 -6.44 -20.05 -5.78
C SER A 48 -5.96 -20.04 -4.33
N SER A 49 -4.79 -20.64 -4.09
CA SER A 49 -4.14 -20.56 -2.77
C SER A 49 -3.71 -19.13 -2.45
N HIS A 50 -3.77 -18.77 -1.18
CA HIS A 50 -3.29 -17.48 -0.69
C HIS A 50 -1.81 -17.28 -1.00
N THR A 51 -1.43 -16.09 -1.41
CA THR A 51 -0.04 -15.69 -1.61
C THR A 51 0.26 -14.47 -0.75
N ASN A 52 1.38 -14.53 -0.03
CA ASN A 52 1.79 -13.45 0.85
C ASN A 52 2.83 -12.59 0.14
N PHE A 53 2.57 -11.30 0.04
CA PHE A 53 3.51 -10.29 -0.39
C PHE A 53 4.09 -9.58 0.82
N VAL A 54 5.32 -9.13 0.68
CA VAL A 54 6.00 -8.27 1.64
C VAL A 54 6.56 -7.10 0.85
N GLY A 55 6.45 -5.92 1.40
CA GLY A 55 6.89 -4.71 0.74
C GLY A 55 7.27 -3.61 1.72
N PHE A 56 7.38 -2.43 1.19
CA PHE A 56 7.59 -1.22 1.97
C PHE A 56 6.81 -0.06 1.36
N GLY A 57 6.50 0.93 2.19
CA GLY A 57 5.79 2.11 1.75
C GLY A 57 6.20 3.35 2.51
N ALA A 58 5.66 4.46 2.04
CA ALA A 58 5.76 5.76 2.70
C ALA A 58 4.36 6.33 2.89
N ARG A 59 4.20 7.11 3.94
CA ARG A 59 2.94 7.76 4.33
C ARG A 59 3.21 9.19 4.72
N ALA A 60 2.26 10.07 4.37
CA ALA A 60 2.22 11.44 4.84
C ALA A 60 0.80 11.75 5.31
N GLY A 61 0.68 12.45 6.42
CA GLY A 61 -0.59 12.85 7.02
C GLY A 61 -0.59 14.32 7.39
N PHE A 62 -1.74 14.95 7.24
CA PHE A 62 -2.03 16.30 7.71
C PHE A 62 -3.16 16.23 8.73
N ASN A 63 -2.92 16.76 9.93
CA ASN A 63 -3.91 16.78 11.00
C ASN A 63 -4.79 18.04 10.88
N ALA A 64 -6.07 17.84 10.58
CA ALA A 64 -7.06 18.92 10.57
C ALA A 64 -7.39 19.38 12.00
N ASN A 65 -7.30 18.47 12.96
CA ASN A 65 -7.40 18.71 14.41
C ASN A 65 -6.83 17.49 15.16
N ARG A 66 -6.91 17.50 16.52
CA ARG A 66 -6.41 16.40 17.34
C ARG A 66 -7.08 15.03 17.11
N TYR A 67 -8.24 15.00 16.48
CA TYR A 67 -9.04 13.79 16.26
C TYR A 67 -9.10 13.33 14.82
N VAL A 68 -8.86 14.23 13.85
CA VAL A 68 -9.02 13.96 12.41
C VAL A 68 -7.78 14.34 11.65
N SER A 69 -7.31 13.41 10.84
CA SER A 69 -6.18 13.58 9.94
C SER A 69 -6.58 13.13 8.53
N LEU A 70 -5.96 13.72 7.50
CA LEU A 70 -5.99 13.26 6.13
C LEU A 70 -4.65 12.60 5.82
N GLU A 71 -4.66 11.39 5.29
CA GLU A 71 -3.45 10.63 5.00
C GLU A 71 -3.40 10.19 3.54
N GLY A 72 -2.20 10.27 2.97
CA GLY A 72 -1.84 9.64 1.71
C GLY A 72 -0.71 8.64 1.93
N GLU A 73 -0.80 7.49 1.28
CA GLU A 73 0.25 6.48 1.33
C GLU A 73 0.47 5.81 -0.01
N MET A 74 1.69 5.35 -0.21
CA MET A 74 2.06 4.52 -1.35
C MET A 74 2.97 3.41 -0.87
N ASN A 75 2.68 2.18 -1.31
CA ASN A 75 3.51 1.02 -1.01
C ASN A 75 3.82 0.21 -2.27
N TYR A 76 4.96 -0.42 -2.21
CA TYR A 76 5.53 -1.27 -3.23
C TYR A 76 5.84 -2.63 -2.63
N ASP A 77 5.18 -3.66 -3.14
CA ASP A 77 5.39 -5.04 -2.72
C ASP A 77 6.42 -5.74 -3.62
N PHE A 78 7.25 -6.57 -3.00
CA PHE A 78 8.25 -7.35 -3.71
C PHE A 78 7.58 -8.42 -4.57
N GLU A 79 8.18 -8.64 -5.72
CA GLU A 79 7.73 -9.60 -6.72
C GLU A 79 7.62 -11.03 -6.14
N ARG A 80 6.53 -11.73 -6.49
CA ARG A 80 6.30 -13.14 -6.19
C ARG A 80 6.09 -13.95 -7.45
N ASN A 81 6.64 -15.15 -7.43
CA ASN A 81 6.53 -16.11 -8.53
C ASN A 81 5.31 -17.01 -8.32
N PHE A 82 4.49 -17.11 -9.35
CA PHE A 82 3.40 -18.07 -9.45
C PHE A 82 3.77 -19.09 -10.52
N THR A 83 3.88 -20.36 -10.14
CA THR A 83 4.16 -21.43 -11.09
C THR A 83 2.90 -22.25 -11.30
N THR A 84 2.46 -22.32 -12.55
CA THR A 84 1.37 -23.20 -12.99
C THR A 84 1.93 -24.38 -13.72
N THR A 85 1.49 -25.57 -13.33
CA THR A 85 1.83 -26.83 -14.00
C THR A 85 0.64 -27.27 -14.84
N THR A 86 0.83 -27.44 -16.13
CA THR A 86 -0.18 -27.98 -17.04
C THR A 86 0.30 -29.29 -17.61
N THR A 87 -0.46 -30.36 -17.40
CA THR A 87 -0.16 -31.69 -17.93
C THR A 87 -1.18 -32.02 -19.03
N ASN A 88 -0.71 -32.21 -20.25
CA ASN A 88 -1.48 -32.67 -21.39
C ASN A 88 -0.92 -34.00 -21.88
N GLY A 89 -1.55 -35.12 -21.48
CA GLY A 89 -1.07 -36.47 -21.79
C GLY A 89 0.33 -36.71 -21.22
N ALA A 90 1.30 -37.02 -22.10
CA ALA A 90 2.69 -37.28 -21.70
C ALA A 90 3.57 -36.04 -21.52
N SER A 91 3.05 -34.84 -21.80
CA SER A 91 3.80 -33.58 -21.73
C SER A 91 3.36 -32.76 -20.54
N THR A 92 4.35 -32.37 -19.70
CA THR A 92 4.14 -31.44 -18.58
C THR A 92 4.87 -30.12 -18.87
N SER A 93 4.14 -29.01 -18.84
CA SER A 93 4.70 -27.67 -19.01
C SER A 93 4.59 -26.87 -17.72
N PHE A 94 5.62 -26.09 -17.40
CA PHE A 94 5.66 -25.19 -16.25
C PHE A 94 5.66 -23.74 -16.75
N THR A 95 4.74 -22.93 -16.25
CA THR A 95 4.70 -21.49 -16.54
C THR A 95 4.89 -20.72 -15.27
N THR A 96 5.91 -19.86 -15.22
CA THR A 96 6.16 -18.96 -14.09
C THR A 96 5.77 -17.56 -14.49
N THR A 97 4.84 -16.98 -13.73
CA THR A 97 4.42 -15.58 -13.84
C THR A 97 4.84 -14.84 -12.58
N ARG A 98 5.42 -13.67 -12.75
CA ARG A 98 5.83 -12.80 -11.65
C ARG A 98 4.80 -11.70 -11.49
N LEU A 99 4.30 -11.53 -10.27
CA LEU A 99 3.32 -10.51 -9.92
C LEU A 99 3.91 -9.54 -8.91
N ARG A 100 3.66 -8.26 -9.13
CA ARG A 100 4.12 -7.18 -8.27
C ARG A 100 3.03 -6.15 -8.07
N PRO A 101 2.47 -6.01 -6.86
CA PRO A 101 1.53 -4.97 -6.51
C PRO A 101 2.22 -3.63 -6.25
N LEU A 102 1.59 -2.54 -6.71
CA LEU A 102 1.87 -1.16 -6.32
C LEU A 102 0.54 -0.55 -5.88
N THR A 103 0.45 -0.07 -4.64
CA THR A 103 -0.78 0.50 -4.10
C THR A 103 -0.58 1.97 -3.76
N GLY A 104 -1.58 2.79 -4.08
CA GLY A 104 -1.68 4.18 -3.65
C GLY A 104 -3.05 4.43 -3.02
N LEU A 105 -3.08 4.92 -1.78
CA LEU A 105 -4.30 5.14 -1.00
C LEU A 105 -4.31 6.53 -0.38
N PHE A 106 -5.50 7.12 -0.27
CA PHE A 106 -5.72 8.42 0.36
C PHE A 106 -7.05 8.42 1.09
N GLY A 107 -7.11 9.06 2.28
CA GLY A 107 -8.36 9.18 3.02
C GLY A 107 -8.22 9.67 4.44
N PRO A 108 -9.34 9.81 5.14
CA PRO A 108 -9.38 10.25 6.53
C PRO A 108 -8.92 9.17 7.51
N LYS A 109 -8.28 9.64 8.58
CA LYS A 109 -8.00 8.89 9.80
C LYS A 109 -8.64 9.59 10.98
N PHE A 110 -9.37 8.87 11.81
CA PHE A 110 -9.96 9.30 13.05
C PHE A 110 -9.17 8.70 14.21
N GLN A 111 -8.70 9.52 15.13
CA GLN A 111 -7.75 9.10 16.17
C GLN A 111 -8.11 9.64 17.55
N THR A 112 -7.70 8.95 18.61
CA THR A 112 -7.75 9.47 19.97
C THR A 112 -6.63 10.49 20.19
N PRO A 113 -6.80 11.50 21.06
CA PRO A 113 -5.75 12.43 21.40
C PRO A 113 -4.70 11.79 22.33
N GLY A 114 -3.52 12.41 22.43
CA GLY A 114 -2.45 12.01 23.34
C GLY A 114 -1.22 11.42 22.64
N PRO A 115 -0.21 11.02 23.42
CA PRO A 115 1.01 10.43 22.87
C PRO A 115 0.83 8.99 22.38
N PHE A 116 -0.15 8.27 22.92
CA PHE A 116 -0.58 6.97 22.46
C PHE A 116 -1.99 7.08 21.86
N LYS A 117 -2.14 6.74 20.60
CA LYS A 117 -3.36 6.94 19.82
C LYS A 117 -3.89 5.61 19.31
N PHE A 118 -5.18 5.39 19.49
CA PHE A 118 -5.94 4.41 18.70
C PHE A 118 -6.56 5.14 17.53
N PHE A 119 -6.60 4.52 16.36
CA PHE A 119 -7.23 5.13 15.19
C PHE A 119 -7.99 4.12 14.34
N VAL A 120 -8.93 4.66 13.57
CA VAL A 120 -9.58 3.99 12.45
C VAL A 120 -9.39 4.83 11.21
N THR A 121 -9.29 4.20 10.06
CA THR A 121 -9.08 4.88 8.78
C THR A 121 -9.94 4.28 7.69
N GLY A 122 -10.35 5.12 6.74
CA GLY A 122 -11.01 4.70 5.53
C GLY A 122 -10.34 5.38 4.35
N LYS A 123 -9.58 4.63 3.55
CA LYS A 123 -8.84 5.16 2.42
C LYS A 123 -9.38 4.62 1.10
N VAL A 124 -9.27 5.41 0.06
CA VAL A 124 -9.60 5.05 -1.32
C VAL A 124 -8.39 5.28 -2.21
N GLY A 125 -8.30 4.56 -3.32
CA GLY A 125 -7.20 4.75 -4.25
C GLY A 125 -7.14 3.65 -5.29
N PHE A 126 -5.95 3.15 -5.54
CA PHE A 126 -5.73 2.15 -6.57
C PHE A 126 -4.72 1.08 -6.12
N VAL A 127 -4.83 -0.08 -6.71
CA VAL A 127 -3.79 -1.10 -6.78
C VAL A 127 -3.45 -1.37 -8.22
N ASN A 128 -2.16 -1.35 -8.56
CA ASN A 128 -1.66 -1.68 -9.89
C ASN A 128 -0.89 -3.00 -9.82
N PHE A 129 -1.34 -3.98 -10.59
CA PHE A 129 -0.66 -5.27 -10.72
C PHE A 129 0.20 -5.26 -11.97
N THR A 130 1.51 -5.33 -11.79
CA THR A 130 2.47 -5.50 -12.88
C THR A 130 2.82 -6.98 -13.01
N GLU A 131 2.57 -7.54 -14.19
CA GLU A 131 2.93 -8.91 -14.52
C GLU A 131 4.16 -8.94 -15.42
N THR A 132 5.12 -9.79 -15.07
CA THR A 132 6.25 -10.11 -15.94
C THR A 132 6.22 -11.61 -16.24
N ARG A 133 6.07 -11.96 -17.51
CA ARG A 133 6.04 -13.35 -17.97
C ARG A 133 7.46 -13.82 -18.29
N ALA A 134 7.90 -14.91 -17.68
CA ALA A 134 9.05 -15.65 -18.19
C ALA A 134 8.58 -16.48 -19.39
N ALA A 135 9.29 -16.37 -20.53
CA ALA A 135 8.92 -16.94 -21.82
C ALA A 135 8.45 -18.39 -21.72
N VAL A 136 7.25 -18.69 -22.20
CA VAL A 136 6.69 -20.04 -22.30
C VAL A 136 5.60 -20.12 -23.37
N THR A 137 5.38 -21.34 -23.83
CA THR A 137 4.43 -21.81 -24.82
C THR A 137 3.07 -21.11 -24.82
N PRO A 138 2.54 -20.65 -25.97
CA PRO A 138 1.25 -19.97 -26.03
C PRO A 138 0.10 -20.87 -25.55
N GLY A 139 -0.75 -20.37 -24.68
CA GLY A 139 -2.03 -20.96 -24.33
C GLY A 139 -2.38 -21.17 -22.87
N THR A 140 -1.43 -21.09 -21.92
CA THR A 140 -1.65 -21.57 -20.54
C THR A 140 -1.66 -20.51 -19.45
N VAL A 141 -1.36 -19.25 -19.78
CA VAL A 141 -1.14 -18.18 -18.78
C VAL A 141 -2.45 -17.65 -18.17
N GLY A 142 -3.57 -17.80 -18.84
CA GLY A 142 -4.87 -17.27 -18.38
C GLY A 142 -5.38 -17.87 -17.06
N ASN A 143 -5.01 -19.11 -16.76
CA ASN A 143 -5.58 -19.84 -15.62
C ASN A 143 -4.84 -19.64 -14.29
N ALA A 144 -3.55 -19.27 -14.30
CA ALA A 144 -2.78 -19.08 -13.07
C ALA A 144 -3.12 -17.79 -12.32
N ILE A 145 -3.64 -16.80 -13.06
CA ILE A 145 -3.90 -15.45 -12.51
C ILE A 145 -5.35 -15.00 -12.82
N SER A 146 -6.22 -15.92 -13.17
CA SER A 146 -7.64 -15.62 -13.50
C SER A 146 -8.41 -14.92 -12.36
N GLY A 147 -7.96 -15.09 -11.11
CA GLY A 147 -8.53 -14.42 -9.94
C GLY A 147 -8.10 -12.97 -9.72
N VAL A 148 -7.09 -12.48 -10.45
CA VAL A 148 -6.54 -11.10 -10.28
C VAL A 148 -7.25 -10.09 -11.19
N GLY A 149 -8.03 -10.56 -12.17
CA GLY A 149 -8.69 -9.68 -13.14
C GLY A 149 -7.77 -9.15 -14.25
N GLY A 150 -6.57 -9.70 -14.37
CA GLY A 150 -5.56 -9.30 -15.35
C GLY A 150 -4.60 -8.19 -14.85
N PRO A 151 -3.51 -7.95 -15.63
CA PRO A 151 -2.60 -6.87 -15.33
C PRO A 151 -3.30 -5.51 -15.50
N GLY A 152 -3.02 -4.55 -14.62
CA GLY A 152 -3.60 -3.23 -14.72
C GLY A 152 -3.85 -2.54 -13.39
N THR A 153 -4.47 -1.39 -13.49
CA THR A 153 -4.84 -0.56 -12.33
C THR A 153 -6.29 -0.77 -11.99
N HIS A 154 -6.55 -1.14 -10.74
CA HIS A 154 -7.88 -1.36 -10.19
C HIS A 154 -8.17 -0.38 -9.08
N PHE A 155 -9.42 0.07 -8.98
CA PHE A 155 -9.86 0.89 -7.85
C PHE A 155 -9.80 0.05 -6.57
N ALA A 156 -9.37 0.68 -5.48
CA ALA A 156 -9.24 0.04 -4.18
C ALA A 156 -9.83 0.90 -3.06
N VAL A 157 -10.36 0.23 -2.04
CA VAL A 157 -10.77 0.82 -0.77
C VAL A 157 -10.07 0.09 0.37
N TYR A 158 -9.81 0.79 1.45
CA TYR A 158 -9.08 0.27 2.60
C TYR A 158 -9.68 0.77 3.90
N PRO A 159 -10.64 0.06 4.49
CA PRO A 159 -10.99 0.21 5.90
C PRO A 159 -9.91 -0.43 6.76
N GLY A 160 -9.39 0.32 7.75
CA GLY A 160 -8.35 -0.15 8.65
C GLY A 160 -8.44 0.45 10.03
N ALA A 161 -7.69 -0.13 10.95
CA ALA A 161 -7.53 0.34 12.32
C ALA A 161 -6.10 0.10 12.81
N GLY A 162 -5.66 0.86 13.80
CA GLY A 162 -4.33 0.68 14.32
C GLY A 162 -4.04 1.50 15.57
N ILE A 163 -2.77 1.47 15.92
CA ILE A 163 -2.22 2.16 17.06
C ILE A 163 -0.99 2.96 16.66
N GLU A 164 -0.79 4.10 17.30
CA GLU A 164 0.39 4.94 17.17
C GLU A 164 0.91 5.30 18.55
N GLY A 165 2.21 5.22 18.76
CA GLY A 165 2.86 5.70 19.97
C GLY A 165 3.95 6.69 19.61
N PHE A 166 3.97 7.85 20.29
CA PHE A 166 4.94 8.92 20.06
C PHE A 166 5.77 9.22 21.31
N TRP A 167 7.07 9.39 21.09
CA TRP A 167 8.06 9.86 22.06
C TRP A 167 8.73 11.13 21.50
N GLY A 168 8.18 12.27 21.87
CA GLY A 168 8.56 13.55 21.22
C GLY A 168 8.10 13.58 19.76
N VAL A 169 9.01 13.88 18.85
CA VAL A 169 8.76 13.93 17.40
C VAL A 169 8.76 12.56 16.71
N PHE A 170 9.33 11.55 17.36
CA PHE A 170 9.44 10.19 16.84
C PHE A 170 8.27 9.33 17.31
N GLY A 171 7.79 8.45 16.46
CA GLY A 171 6.73 7.49 16.80
C GLY A 171 6.86 6.17 16.04
N LEU A 172 6.11 5.20 16.52
CA LEU A 172 5.89 3.91 15.86
C LEU A 172 4.39 3.73 15.59
N ARG A 173 4.07 3.12 14.46
CA ARG A 173 2.69 2.82 14.07
C ARG A 173 2.56 1.37 13.63
N ALA A 174 1.47 0.74 14.08
CA ALA A 174 1.00 -0.55 13.59
C ALA A 174 -0.45 -0.38 13.10
N GLU A 175 -0.75 -0.93 11.93
CA GLU A 175 -2.07 -0.82 11.29
C GLU A 175 -2.44 -2.15 10.65
N VAL A 176 -3.71 -2.52 10.75
CA VAL A 176 -4.30 -3.69 10.10
C VAL A 176 -5.60 -3.27 9.41
N GLY A 177 -5.84 -3.80 8.23
CA GLY A 177 -7.07 -3.52 7.48
C GLY A 177 -7.32 -4.51 6.37
N ASP A 178 -8.42 -4.29 5.67
CA ASP A 178 -8.83 -5.06 4.50
C ASP A 178 -8.65 -4.21 3.23
N GLN A 179 -7.69 -4.55 2.40
CA GLN A 179 -7.51 -3.90 1.10
C GLN A 179 -8.41 -4.59 0.08
N VAL A 180 -9.55 -3.97 -0.19
CA VAL A 180 -10.52 -4.43 -1.17
C VAL A 180 -10.26 -3.77 -2.51
N TYR A 181 -9.95 -4.51 -3.54
CA TYR A 181 -9.89 -3.99 -4.90
C TYR A 181 -11.00 -4.57 -5.78
N PHE A 182 -11.37 -3.81 -6.81
CA PHE A 182 -12.50 -4.13 -7.68
C PHE A 182 -12.00 -4.48 -9.09
N SER A 183 -12.17 -5.76 -9.45
CA SER A 183 -11.84 -6.28 -10.78
C SER A 183 -12.75 -7.47 -11.08
N ASN A 184 -13.79 -7.27 -11.91
CA ASN A 184 -14.83 -8.27 -12.16
C ASN A 184 -15.47 -8.85 -10.88
N GLY A 185 -15.57 -8.02 -9.82
CA GLY A 185 -16.02 -8.36 -8.49
C GLY A 185 -15.17 -7.66 -7.42
N SER A 186 -15.44 -7.93 -6.16
CA SER A 186 -14.68 -7.44 -5.01
C SER A 186 -13.72 -8.52 -4.50
N HIS A 187 -12.48 -8.14 -4.24
CA HIS A 187 -11.43 -9.02 -3.73
C HIS A 187 -10.88 -8.48 -2.43
N ASN A 188 -11.12 -9.18 -1.34
CA ASN A 188 -10.72 -8.81 0.01
C ASN A 188 -9.34 -9.39 0.35
N ASN A 189 -8.45 -8.55 0.90
CA ASN A 189 -7.07 -8.92 1.17
C ASN A 189 -6.60 -8.32 2.49
N LEU A 190 -6.23 -9.16 3.43
CA LEU A 190 -5.66 -8.69 4.69
C LEU A 190 -4.34 -7.97 4.44
N ARG A 191 -4.23 -6.77 4.98
CA ARG A 191 -3.02 -5.97 4.95
C ARG A 191 -2.61 -5.57 6.36
N VAL A 192 -1.32 -5.71 6.67
CA VAL A 192 -0.73 -5.30 7.96
C VAL A 192 0.49 -4.44 7.67
N THR A 193 0.55 -3.26 8.28
CA THR A 193 1.70 -2.36 8.14
C THR A 193 2.29 -2.03 9.50
N PHE A 194 3.62 -1.90 9.54
CA PHE A 194 4.35 -1.49 10.72
C PHE A 194 5.54 -0.61 10.34
N GLY A 195 5.75 0.49 11.06
CA GLY A 195 6.92 1.33 10.79
C GLY A 195 7.05 2.57 11.67
N PRO A 196 8.20 3.22 11.57
CA PRO A 196 8.46 4.50 12.23
C PRO A 196 7.75 5.65 11.51
N GLN A 197 7.44 6.67 12.29
CA GLN A 197 6.92 7.94 11.79
C GLN A 197 7.44 9.12 12.61
N PHE A 198 7.42 10.29 11.98
CA PHE A 198 7.79 11.57 12.60
C PHE A 198 6.59 12.49 12.52
N ARG A 199 6.36 13.24 13.61
CA ARG A 199 5.33 14.27 13.68
C ARG A 199 5.94 15.66 13.83
N PHE A 200 5.26 16.67 13.35
CA PHE A 200 5.68 18.08 13.37
C PHE A 200 4.48 19.03 13.43
#